data_f04102d40dfd7053898002f47da4240a
#
_entry.id   f04102d40dfd7053898002f47da4240a
#
_cell.length_a   1.000
_cell.length_b   1.000
_cell.length_c   1.000
_cell.angle_alpha   90.00
_cell.angle_beta   90.00
_cell.angle_gamma   90.00
#
_symmetry.space_group_name_H-M   'P 1'
#
loop_
_entity.id
_entity.type
_entity.pdbx_description
1 polymer ?
#
loop_
_entity_poly.entity_id
_entity_poly.type
_entity_poly.pdbx_seq_one_letter_code
_entity_poly.pdbx_strand_id
1 'polypeptide(L)'
;MRKKSPRRGSLTDYIAEILKNAVYEKGEQLDVIVAEAPDLPGCLTQGATIEEARENLVDAIEVWLMSGLRGGEDPPVVNGCRLAITTAPKRSAHAQSQPRIKA
;
A
#
# COMPACT_ATOMS: atom_id res chain seq x y z
N MET A 1 -2.67 16.87 26.23
CA MET A 1 -2.03 15.83 25.58
C MET A 1 -1.58 16.22 24.23
N ARG A 2 -0.38 15.87 23.90
CA ARG A 2 0.15 16.31 22.67
C ARG A 2 -0.02 15.28 21.60
N LYS A 3 -0.28 15.70 20.40
CA LYS A 3 -0.38 14.79 19.31
C LYS A 3 0.95 14.32 18.89
N LYS A 4 1.09 13.06 18.59
CA LYS A 4 2.32 12.56 18.08
C LYS A 4 2.33 12.59 16.58
N SER A 5 3.46 12.90 16.00
CA SER A 5 3.63 12.77 14.57
C SER A 5 3.61 11.31 14.19
N PRO A 6 3.10 10.97 13.01
CA PRO A 6 3.16 9.60 12.55
C PRO A 6 4.61 9.16 12.43
N ARG A 7 4.88 7.92 12.77
CA ARG A 7 6.20 7.39 12.53
C ARG A 7 6.32 7.07 11.05
N ARG A 8 7.53 7.06 10.57
CA ARG A 8 7.80 6.78 9.17
C ARG A 8 8.21 5.34 9.05
N GLY A 9 7.65 4.65 8.10
CA GLY A 9 7.96 3.25 7.89
C GLY A 9 8.34 2.97 6.47
N SER A 10 9.11 1.91 6.28
CA SER A 10 9.40 1.42 4.95
C SER A 10 8.13 0.89 4.31
N LEU A 11 8.21 0.55 3.03
CA LEU A 11 7.07 -0.06 2.37
C LEU A 11 6.65 -1.34 3.07
N THR A 12 7.61 -2.16 3.46
CA THR A 12 7.30 -3.40 4.19
C THR A 12 6.60 -3.10 5.51
N ASP A 13 7.10 -2.12 6.26
CA ASP A 13 6.49 -1.74 7.54
C ASP A 13 5.08 -1.23 7.32
N TYR A 14 4.90 -0.41 6.30
CA TYR A 14 3.62 0.21 6.04
C TYR A 14 2.59 -0.85 5.64
N ILE A 15 2.98 -1.77 4.77
CA ILE A 15 2.07 -2.84 4.36
C ILE A 15 1.72 -3.71 5.55
N ALA A 16 2.68 -3.97 6.43
CA ALA A 16 2.40 -4.76 7.63
C ALA A 16 1.32 -4.10 8.47
N GLU A 17 1.33 -2.77 8.56
CA GLU A 17 0.29 -2.07 9.32
C GLU A 17 -1.07 -2.19 8.65
N ILE A 18 -1.10 -2.10 7.32
CA ILE A 18 -2.35 -2.29 6.59
C ILE A 18 -2.90 -3.69 6.84
N LEU A 19 -2.02 -4.68 6.83
CA LEU A 19 -2.46 -6.07 7.00
C LEU A 19 -3.00 -6.33 8.40
N LYS A 20 -2.56 -5.58 9.41
CA LYS A 20 -3.12 -5.74 10.74
C LYS A 20 -4.60 -5.42 10.78
N ASN A 21 -5.04 -4.54 9.91
CA ASN A 21 -6.44 -4.12 9.89
C ASN A 21 -7.24 -4.86 8.84
N ALA A 22 -6.63 -5.81 8.13
CA ALA A 22 -7.31 -6.50 7.06
C ALA A 22 -8.46 -7.34 7.58
N VAL A 23 -9.49 -7.46 6.77
CA VAL A 23 -10.68 -8.23 7.10
C VAL A 23 -10.81 -9.37 6.12
N TYR A 24 -11.12 -10.55 6.63
CA TYR A 24 -11.27 -11.74 5.80
C TYR A 24 -12.65 -12.29 6.01
N GLU A 25 -13.35 -12.58 4.91
CA GLU A 25 -14.69 -13.12 4.98
C GLU A 25 -14.87 -14.18 3.93
N LYS A 26 -15.75 -15.13 4.21
CA LYS A 26 -16.12 -16.08 3.20
C LYS A 26 -16.87 -15.36 2.12
N GLY A 27 -16.51 -15.63 0.87
CA GLY A 27 -17.22 -15.07 -0.24
C GLY A 27 -18.55 -15.80 -0.43
N GLU A 28 -19.29 -15.38 -1.44
CA GLU A 28 -20.56 -15.98 -1.74
C GLU A 28 -20.38 -17.38 -2.24
N GLN A 29 -19.27 -17.66 -2.88
CA GLN A 29 -18.96 -19.00 -3.32
C GLN A 29 -18.23 -19.73 -2.23
N LEU A 30 -18.43 -21.02 -2.18
CA LEU A 30 -18.00 -21.79 -1.06
C LEU A 30 -16.53 -21.76 -0.78
N ASP A 31 -15.70 -21.81 -1.77
CA ASP A 31 -14.28 -21.96 -1.55
C ASP A 31 -13.50 -20.70 -1.78
N VAL A 32 -14.13 -19.58 -1.51
CA VAL A 32 -13.48 -18.30 -1.74
C VAL A 32 -13.46 -17.50 -0.45
N ILE A 33 -12.28 -17.02 -0.11
CA ILE A 33 -12.09 -16.08 0.99
C ILE A 33 -11.82 -14.72 0.40
N VAL A 34 -12.60 -13.73 0.81
CA VAL A 34 -12.39 -12.35 0.37
C VAL A 34 -11.56 -11.64 1.43
N ALA A 35 -10.52 -10.97 1.01
CA ALA A 35 -9.66 -10.19 1.89
C ALA A 35 -9.75 -8.73 1.49
N GLU A 36 -9.90 -7.87 2.47
CA GLU A 36 -10.05 -6.46 2.22
C GLU A 36 -9.11 -5.67 3.11
N ALA A 37 -8.52 -4.62 2.55
CA ALA A 37 -7.74 -3.66 3.32
C ALA A 37 -8.59 -2.42 3.49
N PRO A 38 -9.32 -2.30 4.61
CA PRO A 38 -10.27 -1.19 4.75
C PRO A 38 -9.60 0.18 4.79
N ASP A 39 -8.30 0.23 5.11
CA ASP A 39 -7.60 1.51 5.11
C ASP A 39 -7.42 2.05 3.70
N LEU A 40 -7.55 1.23 2.68
CA LEU A 40 -7.35 1.62 1.29
C LEU A 40 -8.65 1.36 0.53
N PRO A 41 -9.44 2.40 0.27
CA PRO A 41 -10.76 2.19 -0.33
C PRO A 41 -10.70 1.41 -1.63
N GLY A 42 -11.51 0.38 -1.71
CA GLY A 42 -11.58 -0.44 -2.91
C GLY A 42 -10.48 -1.49 -3.03
N CYS A 43 -9.61 -1.60 -2.03
CA CYS A 43 -8.52 -2.57 -2.11
C CYS A 43 -8.98 -3.89 -1.51
N LEU A 44 -9.37 -4.82 -2.35
CA LEU A 44 -9.78 -6.13 -1.90
C LEU A 44 -9.43 -7.16 -2.95
N THR A 45 -9.39 -8.40 -2.52
CA THR A 45 -9.03 -9.49 -3.38
C THR A 45 -9.63 -10.78 -2.82
N GLN A 46 -9.25 -11.91 -3.36
CA GLN A 46 -9.78 -13.18 -2.89
C GLN A 46 -8.73 -14.26 -3.08
N GLY A 47 -8.97 -15.38 -2.43
CA GLY A 47 -8.14 -16.55 -2.55
C GLY A 47 -8.91 -17.75 -2.08
N ALA A 48 -8.37 -18.94 -2.32
CA ALA A 48 -9.04 -20.17 -1.89
C ALA A 48 -8.82 -20.42 -0.41
N THR A 49 -7.77 -19.88 0.17
CA THR A 49 -7.49 -20.02 1.60
C THR A 49 -7.17 -18.64 2.15
N ILE A 50 -7.14 -18.55 3.49
CA ILE A 50 -6.78 -17.27 4.10
C ILE A 50 -5.36 -16.90 3.72
N GLU A 51 -4.45 -17.87 3.69
CA GLU A 51 -3.07 -17.59 3.33
C GLU A 51 -2.97 -17.07 1.91
N GLU A 52 -3.70 -17.69 0.99
CA GLU A 52 -3.66 -17.24 -0.39
C GLU A 52 -4.31 -15.86 -0.52
N ALA A 53 -5.43 -15.65 0.16
CA ALA A 53 -6.10 -14.36 0.11
C ALA A 53 -5.19 -13.26 0.65
N ARG A 54 -4.42 -13.58 1.71
CA ARG A 54 -3.50 -12.61 2.29
C ARG A 54 -2.36 -12.29 1.32
N GLU A 55 -1.81 -13.30 0.67
CA GLU A 55 -0.74 -13.06 -0.31
C GLU A 55 -1.25 -12.21 -1.45
N ASN A 56 -2.46 -12.52 -1.92
CA ASN A 56 -3.05 -11.73 -3.00
C ASN A 56 -3.36 -10.32 -2.53
N LEU A 57 -3.68 -10.14 -1.25
CA LEU A 57 -3.95 -8.82 -0.73
C LEU A 57 -2.68 -7.96 -0.70
N VAL A 58 -1.54 -8.56 -0.38
CA VAL A 58 -0.28 -7.83 -0.43
C VAL A 58 -0.06 -7.28 -1.84
N ASP A 59 -0.28 -8.12 -2.85
CA ASP A 59 -0.12 -7.67 -4.24
C ASP A 59 -1.10 -6.56 -4.56
N ALA A 60 -2.34 -6.69 -4.11
CA ALA A 60 -3.36 -5.67 -4.38
C ALA A 60 -3.00 -4.35 -3.70
N ILE A 61 -2.46 -4.42 -2.49
CA ILE A 61 -2.03 -3.23 -1.77
C ILE A 61 -0.91 -2.53 -2.55
N GLU A 62 0.06 -3.30 -3.05
CA GLU A 62 1.16 -2.71 -3.80
C GLU A 62 0.67 -1.99 -5.04
N VAL A 63 -0.25 -2.61 -5.77
CA VAL A 63 -0.81 -1.99 -6.96
C VAL A 63 -1.58 -0.72 -6.59
N TRP A 64 -2.36 -0.79 -5.51
CA TRP A 64 -3.14 0.35 -5.06
C TRP A 64 -2.22 1.53 -4.73
N LEU A 65 -1.13 1.25 -4.01
CA LEU A 65 -0.20 2.30 -3.63
C LEU A 65 0.50 2.88 -4.85
N MET A 66 0.91 2.03 -5.78
CA MET A 66 1.57 2.51 -6.98
C MET A 66 0.67 3.41 -7.80
N SER A 67 -0.60 3.03 -7.92
CA SER A 67 -1.55 3.85 -8.65
C SER A 67 -1.73 5.21 -8.01
N GLY A 68 -1.87 5.23 -6.68
CA GLY A 68 -2.05 6.49 -5.98
C GLY A 68 -0.83 7.39 -6.12
N LEU A 69 0.35 6.80 -5.97
CA LEU A 69 1.57 7.59 -6.09
C LEU A 69 1.75 8.15 -7.49
N ARG A 70 1.41 7.36 -8.50
CA ARG A 70 1.47 7.86 -9.86
C ARG A 70 0.53 9.02 -10.07
N GLY A 71 -0.60 8.99 -9.39
CA GLY A 71 -1.57 10.08 -9.48
C GLY A 71 -1.23 11.27 -8.61
N GLY A 72 -0.11 11.21 -7.90
CA GLY A 72 0.28 12.32 -7.05
C GLY A 72 -0.40 12.33 -5.70
N GLU A 73 -1.02 11.22 -5.31
CA GLU A 73 -1.74 11.17 -4.05
C GLU A 73 -0.85 10.58 -2.96
N ASP A 74 -0.95 11.13 -1.79
CA ASP A 74 -0.22 10.59 -0.66
C ASP A 74 -0.98 9.43 -0.07
N PRO A 75 -0.30 8.32 0.23
CA PRO A 75 -0.97 7.22 0.90
C PRO A 75 -1.44 7.65 2.29
N PRO A 76 -2.53 7.07 2.77
CA PRO A 76 -3.02 7.45 4.10
C PRO A 76 -2.09 6.98 5.20
N VAL A 77 -2.19 7.64 6.35
CA VAL A 77 -1.50 7.18 7.53
C VAL A 77 -2.29 6.02 8.11
N VAL A 78 -1.63 4.91 8.38
CA VAL A 78 -2.29 3.70 8.86
C VAL A 78 -1.69 3.30 10.19
N ASN A 79 -2.50 3.19 11.23
CA ASN A 79 -2.05 2.84 12.57
C ASN A 79 -0.89 3.74 13.02
N GLY A 80 -0.95 5.00 12.65
CA GLY A 80 0.12 5.94 13.01
C GLY A 80 1.38 5.79 12.19
N CYS A 81 1.34 5.03 11.11
CA CYS A 81 2.51 4.82 10.27
C CYS A 81 2.31 5.52 8.93
N ARG A 82 3.28 6.34 8.55
CA ARG A 82 3.28 7.01 7.26
C ARG A 82 4.31 6.35 6.36
N LEU A 83 3.95 6.12 5.13
CA LEU A 83 4.89 5.53 4.19
C LEU A 83 6.01 6.52 3.90
N ALA A 84 7.24 6.05 4.13
CA ALA A 84 8.41 6.93 3.99
C ALA A 84 8.98 6.83 2.60
N ILE A 85 8.20 7.27 1.63
CA ILE A 85 8.65 7.33 0.25
C ILE A 85 8.69 8.77 -0.17
N THR A 86 9.81 9.15 -0.73
CA THR A 86 9.96 10.49 -1.25
C THR A 86 9.48 10.51 -2.67
N THR A 87 8.43 11.22 -2.91
CA THR A 87 7.96 11.31 -4.26
C THR A 87 8.41 12.55 -4.92
N ALA A 88 8.99 13.38 -4.20
CA ALA A 88 9.36 14.58 -4.77
C ALA A 88 10.60 14.51 -5.29
N PRO A 89 10.85 14.66 -6.05
CA PRO A 89 12.07 14.66 -6.36
C PRO A 89 12.44 15.87 -6.65
N LYS A 90 12.54 16.32 -6.39
CA LYS A 90 12.99 17.28 -6.51
C LYS A 90 14.15 17.20 -7.03
N ARG A 91 14.65 17.19 -7.25
CA ARG A 91 15.70 17.16 -7.70
C ARG A 91 16.00 16.16 -8.26
N SER A 92 15.86 15.78 -8.49
CA SER A 92 16.19 14.86 -8.96
C SER A 92 15.87 14.71 -10.02
N ALA A 93 15.31 15.07 -10.18
CA ALA A 93 15.08 14.96 -11.11
C ALA A 93 15.87 15.28 -11.93
N HIS A 94 16.22 15.66 -11.70
CA HIS A 94 16.90 15.91 -12.39
C HIS A 94 17.70 15.22 -12.71
N ALA A 95 17.84 15.06 -12.36
CA ALA A 95 18.63 14.49 -12.52
C ALA A 95 18.52 13.42 -13.14
N GLN A 96 18.17 13.29 -13.15
CA GLN A 96 18.14 12.49 -13.70
C GLN A 96 18.01 12.18 -14.56
N SER A 97 17.82 12.69 -14.55
CA SER A 97 17.88 12.53 -15.34
C SER A 97 18.05 12.29 -16.18
N GLN A 98 18.12 12.31 -16.25
CA GLN A 98 18.42 12.06 -17.01
C GLN A 98 18.90 11.77 -17.83
N PRO A 99 19.08 11.65 -17.94
CA PRO A 99 19.67 11.47 -18.68
C PRO A 99 19.88 11.09 -19.54
N ARG A 100 20.01 10.95 -19.63
CA ARG A 100 20.28 10.67 -20.36
C ARG A 100 20.50 10.21 -21.27
N ILE A 101 20.63 10.12 -21.52
CA ILE A 101 20.75 9.69 -22.37
C ILE A 101 21.09 9.82 -23.41
N LYS A 102 21.44 9.91 -23.79
CA LYS A 102 21.75 10.11 -24.71
C LYS A 102 22.25 9.61 -25.41
N ALA A 103 22.27 9.48 -25.64
CA ALA A 103 22.82 9.07 -26.30
C ALA A 103 23.32 9.10 -26.98
#